data_341936f690acbb50e51a21fbb67465dd
#
_entry.id   341936f690acbb50e51a21fbb67465dd
#
_cell.length_a   1.000
_cell.length_b   1.000
_cell.length_c   1.000
_cell.angle_alpha   90.00
_cell.angle_beta   90.00
_cell.angle_gamma   90.00
#
_symmetry.space_group_name_H-M   'P 1'
#
loop_
_entity.id
_entity.type
_entity.pdbx_description
1 polymer ?
#
loop_
_entity_poly.entity_id
_entity_poly.type
_entity_poly.pdbx_seq_one_letter_code
_entity_poly.pdbx_strand_id
1 'polypeptide(L)'
;MSKDTKFQRKKILFIIGSPNQTSQMHQIASQLPDYDCYFSQIYTTHPIGRFILRTGLLENTIFSGEFKRKADSYLEKHRLRNDYARSIYRHRYDMAVLCTDLYVTRELRQIKTVWVQEGMTDPLTSWGKWSRRLGLPSYMAKNTAFNGCSNISDLYCAASEGYKQQFISRGTDAGKVFVTGIPNYDHAAAYLNNAFPHRGYVLAATSDIRETFNTEDRPAFIRDCVKIAGNRQLIFKLHPNENKDRAVSEIRAFAPGAMIYTEGNTEFMIANCEELITQYSTVVYIGIALGKKVHSYFDVEQLKKLAPVQNGGISSASIADLCRRYIEFTGTKEEFLRTTRTATTTISLHERERSDNHYHYSNQEGVFPPAR
;
A
#
# COMPACT_ATOMS: atom_id res chain seq x y z
N MET A 1 31.04 -27.55 -30.93
CA MET A 1 31.05 -26.37 -30.06
C MET A 1 29.61 -25.94 -29.84
N SER A 2 29.02 -26.41 -28.78
CA SER A 2 27.67 -26.00 -28.33
C SER A 2 27.75 -24.54 -27.87
N LYS A 3 27.05 -23.62 -28.55
CA LYS A 3 26.82 -22.29 -28.05
C LYS A 3 25.85 -22.40 -26.87
N ASP A 4 26.36 -22.40 -25.63
CA ASP A 4 25.57 -22.11 -24.47
C ASP A 4 24.89 -20.74 -24.65
N THR A 5 23.66 -20.77 -25.14
CA THR A 5 22.76 -19.63 -25.08
C THR A 5 22.46 -19.42 -23.60
N LYS A 6 23.29 -18.63 -22.89
CA LYS A 6 22.94 -18.08 -21.56
C LYS A 6 21.57 -17.43 -21.71
N PHE A 7 20.55 -18.08 -21.23
CA PHE A 7 19.21 -17.49 -21.09
C PHE A 7 19.37 -16.19 -20.31
N GLN A 8 19.28 -15.07 -21.01
CA GLN A 8 19.38 -13.76 -20.36
C GLN A 8 18.11 -13.59 -19.52
N ARG A 9 18.28 -13.50 -18.19
CA ARG A 9 17.15 -13.30 -17.27
C ARG A 9 16.42 -12.01 -17.61
N LYS A 10 15.10 -12.04 -17.64
CA LYS A 10 14.28 -10.85 -17.83
C LYS A 10 14.46 -9.90 -16.64
N LYS A 11 14.35 -8.60 -16.92
CA LYS A 11 14.62 -7.53 -15.95
C LYS A 11 13.34 -6.81 -15.58
N ILE A 12 13.14 -6.65 -14.28
CA ILE A 12 11.99 -5.95 -13.72
C ILE A 12 12.48 -4.72 -12.96
N LEU A 13 11.89 -3.57 -13.27
CA LEU A 13 12.14 -2.31 -12.55
C LEU A 13 11.02 -2.04 -11.56
N PHE A 14 11.38 -1.89 -10.30
CA PHE A 14 10.48 -1.49 -9.23
C PHE A 14 10.64 0.01 -8.97
N ILE A 15 9.58 0.79 -9.18
CA ILE A 15 9.55 2.22 -8.85
C ILE A 15 9.15 2.37 -7.39
N ILE A 16 10.06 2.94 -6.61
CA ILE A 16 9.98 3.13 -5.18
C ILE A 16 9.94 4.63 -4.83
N GLY A 17 9.63 4.97 -3.59
CA GLY A 17 9.57 6.35 -3.13
C GLY A 17 9.66 6.41 -1.61
N SER A 18 8.51 6.35 -0.93
CA SER A 18 8.46 6.30 0.54
C SER A 18 9.08 5.00 1.10
N PRO A 19 9.43 4.96 2.40
CA PRO A 19 9.87 3.73 3.06
C PRO A 19 8.87 2.58 2.90
N ASN A 20 7.57 2.87 2.99
CA ASN A 20 6.51 1.88 2.82
C ASN A 20 6.48 1.31 1.39
N GLN A 21 6.59 2.17 0.38
CA GLN A 21 6.71 1.74 -1.02
C GLN A 21 7.93 0.87 -1.24
N THR A 22 9.06 1.28 -0.69
CA THR A 22 10.33 0.54 -0.83
C THR A 22 10.23 -0.85 -0.19
N SER A 23 9.69 -0.95 1.03
CA SER A 23 9.46 -2.22 1.72
C SER A 23 8.50 -3.13 0.94
N GLN A 24 7.38 -2.60 0.48
CA GLN A 24 6.40 -3.35 -0.29
C GLN A 24 6.98 -3.91 -1.60
N MET A 25 7.70 -3.06 -2.35
CA MET A 25 8.34 -3.48 -3.59
C MET A 25 9.44 -4.52 -3.37
N HIS A 26 10.18 -4.44 -2.26
CA HIS A 26 11.14 -5.45 -1.87
C HIS A 26 10.46 -6.80 -1.57
N GLN A 27 9.34 -6.79 -0.83
CA GLN A 27 8.59 -8.03 -0.54
C GLN A 27 8.13 -8.71 -1.84
N ILE A 28 7.63 -7.94 -2.83
CA ILE A 28 7.21 -8.50 -4.13
C ILE A 28 8.42 -9.02 -4.91
N ALA A 29 9.51 -8.26 -4.99
CA ALA A 29 10.72 -8.65 -5.69
C ALA A 29 11.36 -9.93 -5.10
N SER A 30 11.27 -10.13 -3.79
CA SER A 30 11.76 -11.32 -3.11
C SER A 30 11.04 -12.60 -3.53
N GLN A 31 9.82 -12.49 -4.08
CA GLN A 31 9.04 -13.60 -4.64
C GLN A 31 9.37 -13.87 -6.12
N LEU A 32 10.34 -13.13 -6.70
CA LEU A 32 10.72 -13.21 -8.12
C LEU A 32 12.21 -13.56 -8.31
N PRO A 33 12.72 -14.66 -7.70
CA PRO A 33 14.14 -14.99 -7.70
C PRO A 33 14.70 -15.31 -9.10
N ASP A 34 13.83 -15.64 -10.05
CA ASP A 34 14.22 -15.99 -11.43
C ASP A 34 14.42 -14.79 -12.34
N TYR A 35 14.16 -13.59 -11.83
CA TYR A 35 14.27 -12.32 -12.56
C TYR A 35 15.38 -11.43 -11.99
N ASP A 36 15.92 -10.56 -12.82
CA ASP A 36 16.82 -9.50 -12.37
C ASP A 36 16.00 -8.29 -11.94
N CYS A 37 15.82 -8.14 -10.62
CA CYS A 37 15.05 -7.04 -10.03
C CYS A 37 15.96 -5.84 -9.74
N TYR A 38 15.51 -4.65 -10.16
CA TYR A 38 16.16 -3.36 -9.95
C TYR A 38 15.18 -2.38 -9.31
N PHE A 39 15.72 -1.42 -8.56
CA PHE A 39 14.92 -0.43 -7.83
C PHE A 39 15.33 0.98 -8.22
N SER A 40 14.37 1.88 -8.38
CA SER A 40 14.64 3.29 -8.68
C SER A 40 13.48 4.16 -8.22
N GLN A 41 13.76 5.38 -7.76
CA GLN A 41 12.72 6.38 -7.47
C GLN A 41 12.14 6.99 -8.73
N ILE A 42 12.91 7.02 -9.80
CA ILE A 42 12.47 7.59 -11.07
C ILE A 42 13.19 6.91 -12.25
N TYR A 43 12.46 6.77 -13.34
CA TYR A 43 12.99 6.30 -14.60
C TYR A 43 12.73 7.33 -15.69
N THR A 44 13.78 8.03 -16.16
CA THR A 44 13.69 8.94 -17.30
C THR A 44 14.97 8.96 -18.12
N THR A 45 14.84 8.86 -19.43
CA THR A 45 15.94 9.04 -20.38
C THR A 45 16.02 10.49 -20.89
N HIS A 46 15.02 11.32 -20.56
CA HIS A 46 14.94 12.68 -21.09
C HIS A 46 16.02 13.59 -20.48
N PRO A 47 16.84 14.30 -21.31
CA PRO A 47 17.95 15.12 -20.82
C PRO A 47 17.52 16.19 -19.79
N ILE A 48 16.40 16.87 -20.04
CA ILE A 48 15.85 17.90 -19.13
C ILE A 48 15.43 17.27 -17.80
N GLY A 49 14.73 16.12 -17.80
CA GLY A 49 14.38 15.41 -16.58
C GLY A 49 15.60 15.05 -15.75
N ARG A 50 16.65 14.56 -16.39
CA ARG A 50 17.93 14.24 -15.74
C ARG A 50 18.64 15.49 -15.19
N PHE A 51 18.56 16.60 -15.91
CA PHE A 51 19.10 17.88 -15.44
C PHE A 51 18.35 18.34 -14.18
N ILE A 52 17.02 18.32 -14.18
CA ILE A 52 16.18 18.71 -13.01
C ILE A 52 16.51 17.85 -11.80
N LEU A 53 16.72 16.55 -11.97
CA LEU A 53 17.13 15.65 -10.88
C LEU A 53 18.49 16.01 -10.27
N ARG A 54 19.36 16.70 -11.02
CA ARG A 54 20.68 17.14 -10.54
C ARG A 54 20.68 18.50 -9.87
N THR A 55 19.66 19.34 -10.11
CA THR A 55 19.61 20.72 -9.62
C THR A 55 19.10 20.84 -8.19
N GLY A 56 18.65 19.74 -7.56
CA GLY A 56 18.05 19.78 -6.22
C GLY A 56 16.62 20.33 -6.18
N LEU A 57 16.03 20.74 -7.30
CA LEU A 57 14.65 21.26 -7.35
C LEU A 57 13.60 20.26 -6.87
N LEU A 58 13.94 18.98 -6.83
CA LEU A 58 13.04 17.91 -6.39
C LEU A 58 13.37 17.37 -5.00
N GLU A 59 14.21 18.04 -4.21
CA GLU A 59 14.66 17.57 -2.89
C GLU A 59 13.55 17.33 -1.88
N ASN A 60 12.44 18.07 -2.01
CA ASN A 60 11.26 17.91 -1.15
C ASN A 60 10.20 16.97 -1.74
N THR A 61 10.56 16.16 -2.73
CA THR A 61 9.66 15.19 -3.37
C THR A 61 10.10 13.76 -3.09
N ILE A 62 9.21 12.79 -3.38
CA ILE A 62 9.53 11.35 -3.30
C ILE A 62 10.65 10.91 -4.28
N PHE A 63 11.04 11.76 -5.23
CA PHE A 63 12.03 11.46 -6.25
C PHE A 63 13.47 11.78 -5.84
N SER A 64 13.67 12.59 -4.79
CA SER A 64 14.99 13.06 -4.36
C SER A 64 15.01 13.38 -2.86
N GLY A 65 16.09 13.98 -2.36
CA GLY A 65 16.21 14.47 -0.99
C GLY A 65 16.15 13.37 0.06
N GLU A 66 15.39 13.62 1.12
CA GLU A 66 15.32 12.74 2.28
C GLU A 66 14.69 11.38 1.95
N PHE A 67 13.64 11.34 1.15
CA PHE A 67 13.01 10.09 0.71
C PHE A 67 13.99 9.23 -0.07
N LYS A 68 14.78 9.84 -0.98
CA LYS A 68 15.83 9.13 -1.71
C LYS A 68 16.90 8.59 -0.76
N ARG A 69 17.39 9.38 0.20
CA ARG A 69 18.39 8.92 1.17
C ARG A 69 17.89 7.74 1.99
N LYS A 70 16.64 7.79 2.49
CA LYS A 70 16.01 6.68 3.22
C LYS A 70 15.88 5.43 2.36
N ALA A 71 15.45 5.59 1.10
CA ALA A 71 15.34 4.49 0.16
C ALA A 71 16.70 3.89 -0.20
N ASP A 72 17.71 4.71 -0.50
CA ASP A 72 19.07 4.25 -0.81
C ASP A 72 19.67 3.46 0.37
N SER A 73 19.54 3.98 1.60
CA SER A 73 19.98 3.28 2.82
C SER A 73 19.27 1.94 3.01
N TYR A 74 17.98 1.88 2.70
CA TYR A 74 17.22 0.62 2.73
C TYR A 74 17.75 -0.37 1.68
N LEU A 75 17.94 0.08 0.43
CA LEU A 75 18.45 -0.76 -0.65
C LEU A 75 19.85 -1.31 -0.34
N GLU A 76 20.73 -0.47 0.21
CA GLU A 76 22.07 -0.86 0.61
C GLU A 76 22.04 -1.90 1.74
N LYS A 77 21.27 -1.63 2.80
CA LYS A 77 21.09 -2.55 3.94
C LYS A 77 20.63 -3.95 3.48
N HIS A 78 19.75 -4.00 2.49
CA HIS A 78 19.19 -5.25 1.96
C HIS A 78 19.93 -5.78 0.73
N ARG A 79 21.05 -5.15 0.32
CA ARG A 79 21.87 -5.50 -0.85
C ARG A 79 21.06 -5.58 -2.15
N LEU A 80 20.11 -4.66 -2.33
CA LEU A 80 19.25 -4.58 -3.51
C LEU A 80 19.90 -3.73 -4.60
N ARG A 81 19.61 -4.06 -5.88
CA ARG A 81 20.20 -3.38 -7.03
C ARG A 81 19.50 -2.04 -7.26
N ASN A 82 20.20 -0.96 -6.98
CA ASN A 82 19.73 0.40 -7.26
C ASN A 82 20.09 0.83 -8.68
N ASP A 83 19.11 1.28 -9.46
CA ASP A 83 19.31 1.81 -10.82
C ASP A 83 18.75 3.24 -10.95
N TYR A 84 19.08 4.10 -9.99
CA TYR A 84 18.62 5.49 -9.98
C TYR A 84 19.16 6.25 -11.21
N ALA A 85 18.27 6.85 -11.95
CA ALA A 85 18.40 7.84 -13.06
C ALA A 85 19.67 7.82 -13.98
N ARG A 86 20.79 7.27 -13.55
CA ARG A 86 22.07 7.26 -14.28
C ARG A 86 22.35 5.96 -15.02
N SER A 87 21.87 4.85 -14.50
CA SER A 87 22.15 3.52 -15.05
C SER A 87 21.16 3.09 -16.13
N ILE A 88 20.13 3.88 -16.33
CA ILE A 88 19.02 3.70 -17.27
C ILE A 88 19.47 3.35 -18.70
N TYR A 89 20.60 3.86 -19.16
CA TYR A 89 21.14 3.52 -20.51
C TYR A 89 21.73 2.12 -20.61
N ARG A 90 21.99 1.46 -19.48
CA ARG A 90 22.65 0.14 -19.44
C ARG A 90 21.65 -1.01 -19.49
N HIS A 91 20.41 -0.77 -19.07
CA HIS A 91 19.40 -1.81 -18.96
C HIS A 91 18.18 -1.49 -19.81
N ARG A 92 17.67 -2.51 -20.51
CA ARG A 92 16.32 -2.54 -21.05
C ARG A 92 15.49 -3.40 -20.10
N TYR A 93 14.41 -2.83 -19.58
CA TYR A 93 13.50 -3.54 -18.70
C TYR A 93 12.37 -4.18 -19.50
N ASP A 94 11.98 -5.38 -19.09
CA ASP A 94 10.86 -6.12 -19.70
C ASP A 94 9.54 -5.73 -19.05
N MET A 95 9.59 -5.29 -17.78
CA MET A 95 8.44 -4.86 -16.99
C MET A 95 8.83 -3.79 -15.98
N ALA A 96 7.87 -2.92 -15.63
CA ALA A 96 7.95 -2.03 -14.47
C ALA A 96 6.79 -2.27 -13.50
N VAL A 97 7.10 -2.27 -12.20
CA VAL A 97 6.12 -2.34 -11.11
C VAL A 97 6.11 -1.00 -10.38
N LEU A 98 4.94 -0.38 -10.24
CA LEU A 98 4.77 1.01 -9.82
C LEU A 98 3.82 1.09 -8.61
N CYS A 99 4.10 1.95 -7.62
CA CYS A 99 3.11 2.33 -6.58
C CYS A 99 2.36 3.62 -6.93
N THR A 100 2.77 4.34 -7.96
CA THR A 100 2.08 5.55 -8.40
C THR A 100 1.97 5.59 -9.91
N ASP A 101 0.80 5.99 -10.42
CA ASP A 101 0.54 6.25 -11.83
C ASP A 101 0.19 7.73 -12.08
N LEU A 102 0.38 8.59 -11.06
CA LEU A 102 0.19 10.04 -11.20
C LEU A 102 1.22 10.63 -12.16
N TYR A 103 2.42 10.08 -12.17
CA TYR A 103 3.48 10.47 -13.09
C TYR A 103 4.21 9.22 -13.60
N VAL A 104 3.93 8.82 -14.83
CA VAL A 104 4.60 7.70 -15.51
C VAL A 104 5.29 8.23 -16.75
N THR A 105 6.60 8.06 -16.83
CA THR A 105 7.40 8.53 -17.96
C THR A 105 7.05 7.81 -19.26
N ARG A 106 7.35 8.45 -20.41
CA ARG A 106 7.03 7.88 -21.72
C ARG A 106 7.67 6.51 -21.94
N GLU A 107 8.87 6.34 -21.43
CA GLU A 107 9.65 5.12 -21.54
C GLU A 107 8.99 3.95 -20.81
N LEU A 108 8.46 4.20 -19.61
CA LEU A 108 7.75 3.17 -18.83
C LEU A 108 6.41 2.75 -19.47
N ARG A 109 5.80 3.65 -20.28
CA ARG A 109 4.57 3.31 -21.02
C ARG A 109 4.81 2.41 -22.24
N GLN A 110 6.07 2.15 -22.60
CA GLN A 110 6.45 1.31 -23.75
C GLN A 110 6.78 -0.12 -23.35
N ILE A 111 6.81 -0.42 -22.06
CA ILE A 111 7.05 -1.75 -21.52
C ILE A 111 5.85 -2.22 -20.71
N LYS A 112 5.79 -3.49 -20.36
CA LYS A 112 4.74 -4.03 -19.50
C LYS A 112 4.73 -3.33 -18.14
N THR A 113 3.56 -2.92 -17.66
CA THR A 113 3.43 -2.18 -16.41
C THR A 113 2.40 -2.79 -15.48
N VAL A 114 2.77 -2.90 -14.20
CA VAL A 114 1.88 -3.35 -13.12
C VAL A 114 1.87 -2.26 -12.05
N TRP A 115 0.70 -1.71 -11.76
CA TRP A 115 0.51 -0.79 -10.66
C TRP A 115 0.06 -1.56 -9.42
N VAL A 116 0.63 -1.24 -8.26
CA VAL A 116 0.35 -1.89 -6.98
C VAL A 116 -0.08 -0.83 -5.97
N GLN A 117 -1.24 -1.00 -5.37
CA GLN A 117 -1.70 -0.12 -4.30
C GLN A 117 -0.78 -0.23 -3.09
N GLU A 118 -0.37 0.90 -2.53
CA GLU A 118 0.49 0.95 -1.33
C GLU A 118 -0.34 1.06 -0.05
N GLY A 119 -1.40 1.82 -0.08
CA GLY A 119 -2.18 2.14 1.10
C GLY A 119 -3.47 2.87 0.74
N MET A 120 -3.89 3.73 1.66
CA MET A 120 -5.07 4.58 1.48
C MET A 120 -4.85 5.60 0.36
N THR A 121 -5.90 5.84 -0.43
CA THR A 121 -5.94 6.97 -1.37
C THR A 121 -6.76 8.11 -0.78
N ASP A 122 -6.35 9.33 -1.03
CA ASP A 122 -7.05 10.52 -0.54
C ASP A 122 -8.50 10.59 -1.03
N PRO A 123 -9.36 11.28 -0.29
CA PRO A 123 -10.70 11.62 -0.75
C PRO A 123 -10.66 12.51 -2.00
N LEU A 124 -11.66 12.37 -2.85
CA LEU A 124 -11.79 13.20 -4.04
C LEU A 124 -12.26 14.61 -3.65
N THR A 125 -11.36 15.58 -3.75
CA THR A 125 -11.66 16.99 -3.47
C THR A 125 -12.48 17.65 -4.59
N SER A 126 -13.14 18.77 -4.29
CA SER A 126 -13.84 19.58 -5.30
C SER A 126 -12.89 20.04 -6.42
N TRP A 127 -11.66 20.43 -6.07
CA TRP A 127 -10.61 20.75 -7.05
C TRP A 127 -10.25 19.54 -7.92
N GLY A 128 -10.09 18.35 -7.33
CA GLY A 128 -9.83 17.13 -8.07
C GLY A 128 -10.96 16.80 -9.07
N LYS A 129 -12.23 16.96 -8.67
CA LYS A 129 -13.37 16.78 -9.58
C LYS A 129 -13.31 17.78 -10.75
N TRP A 130 -12.97 19.01 -10.47
CA TRP A 130 -12.90 20.05 -11.47
C TRP A 130 -11.71 19.88 -12.42
N SER A 131 -10.50 19.61 -11.89
CA SER A 131 -9.30 19.34 -12.69
C SER A 131 -9.52 18.18 -13.68
N ARG A 132 -10.19 17.13 -13.24
CA ARG A 132 -10.54 15.99 -14.10
C ARG A 132 -11.54 16.37 -15.19
N ARG A 133 -12.57 17.16 -14.85
CA ARG A 133 -13.57 17.63 -15.83
C ARG A 133 -12.94 18.48 -16.94
N LEU A 134 -11.84 19.16 -16.64
CA LEU A 134 -11.04 19.91 -17.61
C LEU A 134 -9.97 19.07 -18.34
N GLY A 135 -9.90 17.77 -18.09
CA GLY A 135 -8.89 16.90 -18.71
C GLY A 135 -7.47 17.16 -18.26
N LEU A 136 -7.27 17.80 -17.08
CA LEU A 136 -5.94 18.08 -16.57
C LEU A 136 -5.25 16.79 -16.09
N PRO A 137 -3.91 16.72 -16.18
CA PRO A 137 -3.16 15.57 -15.69
C PRO A 137 -3.42 15.25 -14.21
N SER A 138 -3.45 13.96 -13.86
CA SER A 138 -3.83 13.47 -12.52
C SER A 138 -2.99 14.06 -11.39
N TYR A 139 -1.70 14.38 -11.61
CA TYR A 139 -0.84 15.02 -10.62
C TYR A 139 -1.27 16.44 -10.25
N MET A 140 -2.07 17.12 -11.08
CA MET A 140 -2.61 18.45 -10.78
C MET A 140 -3.74 18.43 -9.75
N ALA A 141 -4.26 17.26 -9.39
CA ALA A 141 -5.22 17.12 -8.28
C ALA A 141 -4.62 17.46 -6.91
N LYS A 142 -3.29 17.60 -6.81
CA LYS A 142 -2.51 17.92 -5.60
C LYS A 142 -2.63 16.91 -4.45
N ASN A 143 -3.17 15.73 -4.72
CA ASN A 143 -3.29 14.62 -3.77
C ASN A 143 -3.29 13.27 -4.49
N THR A 144 -3.41 12.17 -3.74
CA THR A 144 -3.38 10.79 -4.25
C THR A 144 -4.75 10.27 -4.71
N ALA A 145 -5.80 11.12 -4.76
CA ALA A 145 -7.17 10.69 -5.09
C ALA A 145 -7.31 9.99 -6.44
N PHE A 146 -6.44 10.31 -7.40
CA PHE A 146 -6.41 9.70 -8.73
C PHE A 146 -5.29 8.68 -8.92
N ASN A 147 -4.53 8.37 -7.87
CA ASN A 147 -3.55 7.29 -7.94
C ASN A 147 -4.28 5.95 -8.18
N GLY A 148 -3.84 5.19 -9.17
CA GLY A 148 -4.52 3.99 -9.63
C GLY A 148 -5.69 4.24 -10.60
N CYS A 149 -5.87 5.47 -11.12
CA CYS A 149 -7.01 5.84 -11.96
C CYS A 149 -6.63 6.39 -13.34
N SER A 150 -5.35 6.32 -13.72
CA SER A 150 -4.87 6.89 -15.00
C SER A 150 -5.12 5.98 -16.21
N ASN A 151 -5.37 4.70 -16.01
CA ASN A 151 -5.37 3.65 -17.05
C ASN A 151 -4.04 3.50 -17.82
N ILE A 152 -2.95 4.15 -17.37
CA ILE A 152 -1.63 4.07 -18.02
C ILE A 152 -1.03 2.68 -17.82
N SER A 153 -1.15 2.11 -16.61
CA SER A 153 -0.64 0.76 -16.33
C SER A 153 -1.51 -0.30 -16.99
N ASP A 154 -0.88 -1.42 -17.32
CA ASP A 154 -1.56 -2.54 -17.96
C ASP A 154 -2.42 -3.31 -16.96
N LEU A 155 -1.90 -3.51 -15.74
CA LEU A 155 -2.56 -4.21 -14.64
C LEU A 155 -2.54 -3.35 -13.39
N TYR A 156 -3.61 -3.48 -12.57
CA TYR A 156 -3.78 -2.77 -11.30
C TYR A 156 -4.06 -3.77 -10.18
N CYS A 157 -3.19 -3.81 -9.17
CA CYS A 157 -3.33 -4.65 -7.98
C CYS A 157 -3.98 -3.83 -6.86
N ALA A 158 -5.23 -4.14 -6.53
CA ALA A 158 -6.01 -3.45 -5.51
C ALA A 158 -5.96 -4.16 -4.15
N ALA A 159 -6.07 -3.39 -3.07
CA ALA A 159 -6.05 -3.88 -1.70
C ALA A 159 -7.24 -4.76 -1.33
N SER A 160 -8.40 -4.50 -1.93
CA SER A 160 -9.67 -5.13 -1.60
C SER A 160 -10.68 -4.96 -2.73
N GLU A 161 -11.80 -5.67 -2.65
CA GLU A 161 -12.90 -5.46 -3.59
C GLU A 161 -13.50 -4.05 -3.45
N GLY A 162 -13.55 -3.49 -2.24
CA GLY A 162 -14.00 -2.11 -2.02
C GLY A 162 -13.11 -1.11 -2.75
N TYR A 163 -11.80 -1.27 -2.70
CA TYR A 163 -10.88 -0.43 -3.48
C TYR A 163 -11.00 -0.65 -4.99
N LYS A 164 -11.17 -1.89 -5.43
CA LYS A 164 -11.43 -2.18 -6.85
C LYS A 164 -12.64 -1.41 -7.35
N GLN A 165 -13.76 -1.46 -6.63
CA GLN A 165 -14.97 -0.71 -6.99
C GLN A 165 -14.74 0.81 -6.96
N GLN A 166 -13.97 1.30 -5.99
CA GLN A 166 -13.59 2.71 -5.93
C GLN A 166 -12.76 3.14 -7.14
N PHE A 167 -11.75 2.36 -7.56
CA PHE A 167 -10.96 2.68 -8.75
C PHE A 167 -11.81 2.66 -10.02
N ILE A 168 -12.67 1.66 -10.18
CA ILE A 168 -13.59 1.57 -11.31
C ILE A 168 -14.55 2.78 -11.33
N SER A 169 -15.12 3.17 -10.19
CA SER A 169 -16.00 4.36 -10.10
C SER A 169 -15.26 5.65 -10.43
N ARG A 170 -13.95 5.68 -10.20
CA ARG A 170 -13.05 6.78 -10.56
C ARG A 170 -12.49 6.67 -11.99
N GLY A 171 -12.91 5.64 -12.77
CA GLY A 171 -12.67 5.47 -14.21
C GLY A 171 -11.54 4.56 -14.61
N THR A 172 -11.02 3.75 -13.69
CA THR A 172 -10.12 2.65 -14.06
C THR A 172 -10.90 1.56 -14.81
N ASP A 173 -10.34 1.02 -15.87
CA ASP A 173 -10.93 -0.10 -16.59
C ASP A 173 -11.05 -1.31 -15.66
N ALA A 174 -12.28 -1.76 -15.41
CA ALA A 174 -12.57 -2.88 -14.52
C ALA A 174 -11.79 -4.15 -14.88
N GLY A 175 -11.49 -4.33 -16.17
CA GLY A 175 -10.75 -5.48 -16.63
C GLY A 175 -9.29 -5.52 -16.29
N LYS A 176 -8.73 -4.39 -15.91
CA LYS A 176 -7.33 -4.28 -15.49
C LYS A 176 -7.13 -4.45 -13.98
N VAL A 177 -8.20 -4.42 -13.16
CA VAL A 177 -8.10 -4.38 -11.70
C VAL A 177 -8.25 -5.78 -11.10
N PHE A 178 -7.21 -6.22 -10.39
CA PHE A 178 -7.11 -7.49 -9.68
C PHE A 178 -7.04 -7.23 -8.17
N VAL A 179 -7.82 -7.96 -7.38
CA VAL A 179 -7.72 -7.89 -5.91
C VAL A 179 -6.61 -8.84 -5.47
N THR A 180 -5.52 -8.29 -4.98
CA THR A 180 -4.33 -9.02 -4.54
C THR A 180 -4.02 -8.83 -3.06
N GLY A 181 -4.61 -7.82 -2.43
CA GLY A 181 -4.17 -7.32 -1.13
C GLY A 181 -2.99 -6.37 -1.24
N ILE A 182 -2.52 -5.90 -0.07
CA ILE A 182 -1.34 -5.05 0.09
C ILE A 182 -0.34 -5.75 1.02
N PRO A 183 0.92 -6.02 0.60
CA PRO A 183 1.89 -6.76 1.43
C PRO A 183 2.12 -6.19 2.82
N ASN A 184 2.06 -4.87 2.99
CA ASN A 184 2.27 -4.22 4.29
C ASN A 184 1.05 -4.32 5.23
N TYR A 185 -0.13 -4.78 4.77
CA TYR A 185 -1.40 -4.71 5.52
C TYR A 185 -2.23 -6.00 5.45
N ASP A 186 -1.67 -7.13 5.05
CA ASP A 186 -2.40 -8.36 4.77
C ASP A 186 -2.27 -9.48 5.82
N HIS A 187 -1.58 -9.21 6.93
CA HIS A 187 -1.27 -10.19 7.97
C HIS A 187 -1.36 -9.62 9.40
N ALA A 188 -2.32 -8.73 9.65
CA ALA A 188 -2.46 -8.04 10.92
C ALA A 188 -2.50 -8.99 12.13
N ALA A 189 -3.07 -10.19 11.99
CA ALA A 189 -3.12 -11.19 13.06
C ALA A 189 -1.72 -11.59 13.59
N ALA A 190 -0.67 -11.51 12.77
CA ALA A 190 0.69 -11.80 13.20
C ALA A 190 1.19 -10.84 14.29
N TYR A 191 0.65 -9.63 14.33
CA TYR A 191 1.02 -8.62 15.33
C TYR A 191 0.46 -8.91 16.72
N LEU A 192 -0.47 -9.87 16.90
CA LEU A 192 -0.98 -10.27 18.21
C LEU A 192 0.07 -10.98 19.06
N ASN A 193 1.02 -11.66 18.41
CA ASN A 193 2.14 -12.31 19.09
C ASN A 193 3.31 -11.32 19.24
N ASN A 194 3.33 -10.53 20.31
CA ASN A 194 4.34 -9.51 20.54
C ASN A 194 4.66 -9.35 22.03
N ALA A 195 5.80 -8.70 22.31
CA ALA A 195 6.30 -8.44 23.67
C ALA A 195 6.03 -7.00 24.16
N PHE A 196 5.11 -6.24 23.55
CA PHE A 196 4.79 -4.89 24.03
C PHE A 196 4.16 -4.96 25.42
N PRO A 197 4.67 -4.18 26.41
CA PRO A 197 4.36 -4.43 27.83
C PRO A 197 2.97 -3.99 28.28
N HIS A 198 2.29 -3.14 27.50
CA HIS A 198 0.97 -2.61 27.87
C HIS A 198 -0.15 -3.29 27.10
N ARG A 199 -1.32 -3.43 27.72
CA ARG A 199 -2.54 -4.00 27.13
C ARG A 199 -3.78 -3.26 27.64
N GLY A 200 -4.87 -3.26 26.85
CA GLY A 200 -6.16 -2.72 27.28
C GLY A 200 -6.21 -1.19 27.42
N TYR A 201 -5.39 -0.47 26.68
CA TYR A 201 -5.30 0.99 26.70
C TYR A 201 -5.93 1.61 25.44
N VAL A 202 -6.10 2.93 25.47
CA VAL A 202 -6.45 3.71 24.28
C VAL A 202 -5.17 4.20 23.63
N LEU A 203 -4.97 3.90 22.33
CA LEU A 203 -3.83 4.33 21.55
C LEU A 203 -4.20 5.50 20.65
N ALA A 204 -3.52 6.62 20.78
CA ALA A 204 -3.53 7.72 19.81
C ALA A 204 -2.28 7.65 18.92
N ALA A 205 -2.44 7.16 17.71
CA ALA A 205 -1.38 7.17 16.70
C ALA A 205 -1.49 8.49 15.91
N THR A 206 -0.51 9.37 16.11
CA THR A 206 -0.50 10.71 15.51
C THR A 206 -0.09 10.68 14.04
N SER A 207 -0.31 11.78 13.33
CA SER A 207 0.05 11.97 11.92
C SER A 207 0.95 13.20 11.76
N ASP A 208 1.76 13.20 10.71
CA ASP A 208 2.67 14.28 10.35
C ASP A 208 2.00 15.41 9.53
N ILE A 209 0.77 15.79 9.92
CA ILE A 209 -0.08 16.74 9.18
C ILE A 209 0.65 18.07 8.98
N ARG A 210 1.27 18.59 10.04
CA ARG A 210 1.95 19.89 10.00
C ARG A 210 3.28 19.86 9.26
N GLU A 211 3.94 18.73 9.23
CA GLU A 211 5.17 18.47 8.47
C GLU A 211 4.90 18.35 6.96
N THR A 212 3.63 18.09 6.59
CA THR A 212 3.16 18.05 5.19
C THR A 212 2.46 19.34 4.74
N PHE A 213 2.75 20.47 5.42
CA PHE A 213 2.21 21.80 5.12
C PHE A 213 0.68 21.93 5.24
N ASN A 214 0.03 21.07 6.01
CA ASN A 214 -1.38 21.15 6.34
C ASN A 214 -1.59 21.77 7.72
N THR A 215 -2.77 22.30 7.97
CA THR A 215 -3.17 22.86 9.27
C THR A 215 -3.79 21.81 10.16
N GLU A 216 -3.48 21.85 11.45
CA GLU A 216 -4.00 20.95 12.46
C GLU A 216 -4.29 21.73 13.76
N ASP A 217 -5.44 21.49 14.37
CA ASP A 217 -5.70 21.87 15.77
C ASP A 217 -5.27 20.73 16.70
N ARG A 218 -3.96 20.66 16.99
CA ARG A 218 -3.38 19.62 17.85
C ARG A 218 -3.95 19.67 19.29
N PRO A 219 -4.15 20.83 19.93
CA PRO A 219 -4.81 20.90 21.22
C PRO A 219 -6.21 20.28 21.23
N ALA A 220 -7.03 20.54 20.21
CA ALA A 220 -8.35 19.92 20.09
C ALA A 220 -8.25 18.39 19.94
N PHE A 221 -7.37 17.92 19.08
CA PHE A 221 -7.12 16.49 18.90
C PHE A 221 -6.72 15.80 20.23
N ILE A 222 -5.76 16.38 20.98
CA ILE A 222 -5.32 15.80 22.26
C ILE A 222 -6.47 15.77 23.26
N ARG A 223 -7.30 16.84 23.37
CA ARG A 223 -8.48 16.85 24.24
C ARG A 223 -9.50 15.78 23.87
N ASP A 224 -9.73 15.57 22.58
CA ASP A 224 -10.61 14.49 22.11
C ASP A 224 -10.07 13.11 22.48
N CYS A 225 -8.75 12.89 22.35
CA CYS A 225 -8.10 11.65 22.81
C CYS A 225 -8.32 11.42 24.31
N VAL A 226 -8.13 12.45 25.14
CA VAL A 226 -8.38 12.37 26.60
C VAL A 226 -9.85 12.04 26.90
N LYS A 227 -10.78 12.69 26.20
CA LYS A 227 -12.22 12.43 26.35
C LYS A 227 -12.59 10.98 25.98
N ILE A 228 -12.05 10.46 24.89
CA ILE A 228 -12.28 9.07 24.45
C ILE A 228 -11.66 8.10 25.44
N ALA A 229 -10.47 8.38 25.94
CA ALA A 229 -9.80 7.52 26.91
C ALA A 229 -10.56 7.42 28.23
N GLY A 230 -11.15 8.53 28.71
CA GLY A 230 -11.80 8.59 30.02
C GLY A 230 -10.81 8.23 31.13
N ASN A 231 -11.14 7.22 31.93
CA ASN A 231 -10.26 6.74 33.00
C ASN A 231 -9.26 5.68 32.59
N ARG A 232 -9.24 5.28 31.30
CA ARG A 232 -8.30 4.28 30.78
C ARG A 232 -6.93 4.91 30.52
N GLN A 233 -5.90 4.09 30.55
CA GLN A 233 -4.55 4.52 30.17
C GLN A 233 -4.58 5.03 28.72
N LEU A 234 -4.08 6.25 28.50
CA LEU A 234 -3.89 6.84 27.18
C LEU A 234 -2.42 6.75 26.80
N ILE A 235 -2.14 6.24 25.62
CA ILE A 235 -0.80 6.16 25.03
C ILE A 235 -0.80 6.92 23.72
N PHE A 236 0.15 7.85 23.54
CA PHE A 236 0.44 8.48 22.26
C PHE A 236 1.63 7.79 21.61
N LYS A 237 1.49 7.39 20.36
CA LYS A 237 2.59 6.98 19.49
C LYS A 237 2.78 8.03 18.40
N LEU A 238 3.93 8.71 18.46
CA LEU A 238 4.24 9.77 17.51
C LEU A 238 4.58 9.21 16.14
N HIS A 239 4.18 9.94 15.09
CA HIS A 239 4.58 9.63 13.72
C HIS A 239 6.10 9.84 13.55
N PRO A 240 6.82 8.99 12.78
CA PRO A 240 8.28 9.12 12.62
C PRO A 240 8.76 10.46 12.08
N ASN A 241 7.93 11.13 11.29
CA ASN A 241 8.29 12.40 10.65
C ASN A 241 7.91 13.64 11.49
N GLU A 242 7.17 13.47 12.60
CA GLU A 242 6.79 14.62 13.44
C GLU A 242 7.99 15.24 14.15
N ASN A 243 7.91 16.56 14.40
CA ASN A 243 8.79 17.23 15.33
C ASN A 243 8.50 16.73 16.74
N LYS A 244 9.35 15.84 17.25
CA LYS A 244 9.15 15.10 18.50
C LYS A 244 9.07 16.03 19.71
N ASP A 245 9.95 17.04 19.80
CA ASP A 245 10.01 17.95 20.95
C ASP A 245 8.72 18.77 21.06
N ARG A 246 8.26 19.33 19.96
CA ARG A 246 6.99 20.04 19.89
C ARG A 246 5.81 19.12 20.26
N ALA A 247 5.72 17.95 19.66
CA ALA A 247 4.61 17.01 19.91
C ALA A 247 4.56 16.56 21.37
N VAL A 248 5.71 16.25 21.98
CA VAL A 248 5.81 15.87 23.38
C VAL A 248 5.37 17.02 24.30
N SER A 249 5.84 18.26 24.01
CA SER A 249 5.45 19.44 24.79
C SER A 249 3.93 19.68 24.78
N GLU A 250 3.30 19.59 23.60
CA GLU A 250 1.87 19.76 23.42
C GLU A 250 1.07 18.65 24.15
N ILE A 251 1.48 17.40 24.03
CA ILE A 251 0.82 16.30 24.74
C ILE A 251 0.94 16.46 26.25
N ARG A 252 2.10 16.83 26.77
CA ARG A 252 2.29 17.10 28.21
C ARG A 252 1.41 18.23 28.71
N ALA A 253 1.19 19.26 27.89
CA ALA A 253 0.34 20.41 28.27
C ALA A 253 -1.15 20.03 28.40
N PHE A 254 -1.67 19.14 27.53
CA PHE A 254 -3.12 18.84 27.46
C PHE A 254 -3.48 17.42 27.95
N ALA A 255 -2.50 16.52 28.09
CA ALA A 255 -2.67 15.16 28.59
C ALA A 255 -1.47 14.74 29.46
N PRO A 256 -1.24 15.40 30.64
CA PRO A 256 -0.04 15.19 31.44
C PRO A 256 0.13 13.76 31.97
N GLY A 257 -0.97 12.99 32.12
CA GLY A 257 -0.96 11.58 32.55
C GLY A 257 -0.76 10.56 31.43
N ALA A 258 -0.69 11.00 30.17
CA ALA A 258 -0.52 10.09 29.04
C ALA A 258 0.93 9.57 28.92
N MET A 259 1.09 8.33 28.48
CA MET A 259 2.38 7.80 28.06
C MET A 259 2.67 8.25 26.63
N ILE A 260 3.93 8.53 26.32
CA ILE A 260 4.35 9.02 25.00
C ILE A 260 5.47 8.13 24.46
N TYR A 261 5.25 7.55 23.30
CA TYR A 261 6.24 6.77 22.56
C TYR A 261 6.65 7.53 21.28
N THR A 262 7.89 7.99 21.25
CA THR A 262 8.51 8.60 20.07
C THR A 262 9.00 7.56 19.07
N GLU A 263 9.25 6.34 19.56
CA GLU A 263 9.80 5.20 18.82
C GLU A 263 9.02 3.92 19.17
N GLY A 264 9.39 2.81 18.56
CA GLY A 264 8.77 1.51 18.79
C GLY A 264 7.84 1.08 17.66
N ASN A 265 7.43 -0.18 17.69
CA ASN A 265 6.58 -0.79 16.68
C ASN A 265 5.12 -0.39 16.91
N THR A 266 4.56 0.38 15.98
CA THR A 266 3.18 0.88 16.04
C THR A 266 2.16 -0.25 15.92
N GLU A 267 2.45 -1.26 15.10
CA GLU A 267 1.58 -2.41 14.84
C GLU A 267 1.38 -3.24 16.12
N PHE A 268 2.45 -3.44 16.91
CA PHE A 268 2.37 -4.11 18.21
C PHE A 268 1.56 -3.30 19.22
N MET A 269 1.69 -1.98 19.21
CA MET A 269 0.88 -1.10 20.04
C MET A 269 -0.60 -1.19 19.64
N ILE A 270 -0.92 -1.18 18.35
CA ILE A 270 -2.30 -1.36 17.86
C ILE A 270 -2.84 -2.72 18.26
N ALA A 271 -2.05 -3.78 18.12
CA ALA A 271 -2.48 -5.14 18.49
C ALA A 271 -2.90 -5.25 19.96
N ASN A 272 -2.25 -4.50 20.86
CA ASN A 272 -2.47 -4.53 22.30
C ASN A 272 -3.46 -3.48 22.83
N CYS A 273 -3.83 -2.47 22.03
CA CYS A 273 -4.82 -1.48 22.45
C CYS A 273 -6.25 -2.05 22.44
N GLU A 274 -7.15 -1.41 23.16
CA GLU A 274 -8.58 -1.65 23.12
C GLU A 274 -9.26 -0.77 22.07
N GLU A 275 -8.90 0.52 22.05
CA GLU A 275 -9.36 1.50 21.05
C GLU A 275 -8.18 2.18 20.39
N LEU A 276 -8.30 2.43 19.09
CA LEU A 276 -7.32 3.14 18.29
C LEU A 276 -7.87 4.48 17.80
N ILE A 277 -7.14 5.55 18.05
CA ILE A 277 -7.45 6.88 17.56
C ILE A 277 -6.39 7.25 16.52
N THR A 278 -6.83 7.59 15.32
CA THR A 278 -5.96 8.11 14.25
C THR A 278 -6.56 9.37 13.66
N GLN A 279 -5.75 10.14 12.96
CA GLN A 279 -6.23 11.24 12.11
C GLN A 279 -6.32 10.72 10.66
N TYR A 280 -5.35 11.05 9.82
CA TYR A 280 -5.24 10.61 8.43
C TYR A 280 -4.11 9.59 8.30
N SER A 281 -4.34 8.34 8.71
CA SER A 281 -3.28 7.32 8.72
C SER A 281 -3.77 5.96 8.26
N THR A 282 -2.99 5.31 7.39
CA THR A 282 -3.25 3.97 6.88
C THR A 282 -3.20 2.89 7.99
N VAL A 283 -2.54 3.15 9.11
CA VAL A 283 -2.47 2.20 10.25
C VAL A 283 -3.85 1.88 10.85
N VAL A 284 -4.87 2.70 10.56
CA VAL A 284 -6.27 2.42 10.92
C VAL A 284 -6.74 1.06 10.39
N TYR A 285 -6.24 0.62 9.25
CA TYR A 285 -6.58 -0.69 8.67
C TYR A 285 -6.10 -1.86 9.51
N ILE A 286 -4.99 -1.71 10.23
CA ILE A 286 -4.53 -2.72 11.18
C ILE A 286 -5.51 -2.82 12.35
N GLY A 287 -5.96 -1.68 12.88
CA GLY A 287 -6.99 -1.64 13.92
C GLY A 287 -8.31 -2.30 13.47
N ILE A 288 -8.78 -1.97 12.27
CA ILE A 288 -9.99 -2.58 11.68
C ILE A 288 -9.82 -4.08 11.52
N ALA A 289 -8.68 -4.54 10.95
CA ALA A 289 -8.40 -5.95 10.72
C ALA A 289 -8.32 -6.77 12.03
N LEU A 290 -7.87 -6.15 13.13
CA LEU A 290 -7.81 -6.74 14.45
C LEU A 290 -9.11 -6.57 15.28
N GLY A 291 -10.18 -6.05 14.68
CA GLY A 291 -11.46 -5.86 15.33
C GLY A 291 -11.45 -4.80 16.44
N LYS A 292 -10.49 -3.88 16.43
CA LYS A 292 -10.42 -2.80 17.41
C LYS A 292 -11.52 -1.77 17.16
N LYS A 293 -11.99 -1.12 18.21
CA LYS A 293 -12.79 0.08 18.04
C LYS A 293 -11.88 1.21 17.56
N VAL A 294 -12.21 1.78 16.41
CA VAL A 294 -11.35 2.78 15.75
C VAL A 294 -12.06 4.13 15.64
N HIS A 295 -11.29 5.19 15.82
CA HIS A 295 -11.67 6.57 15.61
C HIS A 295 -10.72 7.17 14.55
N SER A 296 -11.26 7.85 13.57
CA SER A 296 -10.48 8.46 12.48
C SER A 296 -11.17 9.73 12.00
N TYR A 297 -10.42 10.62 11.37
CA TYR A 297 -10.98 11.76 10.65
C TYR A 297 -11.64 11.35 9.34
N PHE A 298 -11.35 10.14 8.86
CA PHE A 298 -12.11 9.52 7.78
C PHE A 298 -13.38 8.83 8.32
N ASP A 299 -14.36 8.66 7.46
CA ASP A 299 -15.53 7.83 7.74
C ASP A 299 -15.11 6.38 7.97
N VAL A 300 -15.27 5.91 9.21
CA VAL A 300 -14.87 4.57 9.63
C VAL A 300 -15.63 3.47 8.89
N GLU A 301 -16.92 3.68 8.60
CA GLU A 301 -17.72 2.69 7.85
C GLU A 301 -17.24 2.58 6.40
N GLN A 302 -16.83 3.69 5.80
CA GLN A 302 -16.19 3.68 4.50
C GLN A 302 -14.83 2.98 4.55
N LEU A 303 -14.02 3.23 5.60
CA LEU A 303 -12.74 2.54 5.78
C LEU A 303 -12.89 1.02 5.92
N LYS A 304 -13.91 0.55 6.65
CA LYS A 304 -14.21 -0.89 6.76
C LYS A 304 -14.50 -1.52 5.40
N LYS A 305 -15.25 -0.84 4.54
CA LYS A 305 -15.52 -1.31 3.16
C LYS A 305 -14.28 -1.36 2.29
N LEU A 306 -13.32 -0.47 2.54
CA LEU A 306 -12.07 -0.36 1.79
C LEU A 306 -10.93 -1.21 2.40
N ALA A 307 -11.11 -1.77 3.59
CA ALA A 307 -10.05 -2.44 4.32
C ALA A 307 -9.33 -3.50 3.46
N PRO A 308 -7.99 -3.51 3.47
CA PRO A 308 -7.20 -4.50 2.74
C PRO A 308 -7.55 -5.92 3.15
N VAL A 309 -7.58 -6.84 2.21
CA VAL A 309 -7.81 -8.26 2.50
C VAL A 309 -6.73 -8.80 3.42
N GLN A 310 -7.15 -9.60 4.41
CA GLN A 310 -6.27 -10.28 5.35
C GLN A 310 -6.06 -11.72 4.85
N ASN A 311 -5.00 -11.94 4.07
CA ASN A 311 -4.73 -13.22 3.42
C ASN A 311 -3.49 -13.94 3.97
N GLY A 312 -3.06 -13.57 5.19
CA GLY A 312 -1.98 -14.25 5.91
C GLY A 312 -0.58 -13.96 5.39
N GLY A 313 -0.37 -12.83 4.69
CA GLY A 313 0.94 -12.41 4.20
C GLY A 313 1.26 -12.86 2.78
N ILE A 314 0.30 -13.40 2.03
CA ILE A 314 0.53 -13.91 0.67
C ILE A 314 0.34 -12.86 -0.43
N SER A 315 -0.02 -11.62 -0.12
CA SER A 315 -0.24 -10.58 -1.13
C SER A 315 0.99 -10.35 -2.02
N SER A 316 2.19 -10.37 -1.45
CA SER A 316 3.43 -10.23 -2.22
C SER A 316 3.62 -11.36 -3.23
N ALA A 317 3.32 -12.60 -2.83
CA ALA A 317 3.39 -13.77 -3.70
C ALA A 317 2.31 -13.72 -4.80
N SER A 318 1.08 -13.29 -4.47
CA SER A 318 -0.02 -13.14 -5.43
C SER A 318 0.30 -12.09 -6.49
N ILE A 319 0.86 -10.94 -6.09
CA ILE A 319 1.30 -9.88 -7.02
C ILE A 319 2.46 -10.38 -7.88
N ALA A 320 3.44 -11.07 -7.28
CA ALA A 320 4.57 -11.62 -8.02
C ALA A 320 4.14 -12.69 -9.03
N ASP A 321 3.16 -13.53 -8.71
CA ASP A 321 2.59 -14.50 -9.64
C ASP A 321 1.92 -13.80 -10.84
N LEU A 322 1.14 -12.75 -10.58
CA LEU A 322 0.54 -11.94 -11.64
C LEU A 322 1.63 -11.30 -12.53
N CYS A 323 2.70 -10.77 -11.93
CA CYS A 323 3.84 -10.23 -12.65
C CYS A 323 4.52 -11.31 -13.50
N ARG A 324 4.77 -12.50 -12.93
CA ARG A 324 5.39 -13.64 -13.64
C ARG A 324 4.55 -14.07 -14.83
N ARG A 325 3.27 -14.30 -14.65
CA ARG A 325 2.36 -14.68 -15.75
C ARG A 325 2.34 -13.61 -16.84
N TYR A 326 2.30 -12.32 -16.45
CA TYR A 326 2.24 -11.24 -17.42
C TYR A 326 3.57 -11.03 -18.16
N ILE A 327 4.71 -11.07 -17.51
CA ILE A 327 6.02 -10.87 -18.15
C ILE A 327 6.34 -12.00 -19.13
N GLU A 328 5.92 -13.23 -18.84
CA GLU A 328 6.12 -14.41 -19.71
C GLU A 328 5.09 -14.51 -20.85
N PHE A 329 3.97 -13.83 -20.76
CA PHE A 329 2.95 -13.87 -21.79
C PHE A 329 3.43 -13.20 -23.09
N THR A 330 3.33 -13.90 -24.21
CA THR A 330 3.83 -13.43 -25.52
C THR A 330 2.77 -12.74 -26.38
N GLY A 331 1.47 -12.86 -26.01
CA GLY A 331 0.36 -12.21 -26.70
C GLY A 331 0.17 -10.74 -26.33
N THR A 332 -0.91 -10.16 -26.82
CA THR A 332 -1.31 -8.79 -26.51
C THR A 332 -1.81 -8.66 -25.06
N LYS A 333 -1.82 -7.44 -24.54
CA LYS A 333 -2.38 -7.13 -23.23
C LYS A 333 -3.86 -7.55 -23.14
N GLU A 334 -4.63 -7.27 -24.17
CA GLU A 334 -6.06 -7.58 -24.28
C GLU A 334 -6.30 -9.10 -24.19
N GLU A 335 -5.47 -9.90 -24.85
CA GLU A 335 -5.53 -11.35 -24.74
C GLU A 335 -5.19 -11.85 -23.34
N PHE A 336 -4.14 -11.30 -22.70
CA PHE A 336 -3.80 -11.63 -21.32
C PHE A 336 -4.95 -11.33 -20.36
N LEU A 337 -5.54 -10.14 -20.46
CA LEU A 337 -6.67 -9.74 -19.62
C LEU A 337 -7.88 -10.67 -19.80
N ARG A 338 -8.17 -11.08 -21.04
CA ARG A 338 -9.26 -12.00 -21.34
C ARG A 338 -9.03 -13.38 -20.73
N THR A 339 -7.86 -13.98 -20.95
CA THR A 339 -7.53 -15.31 -20.43
C THR A 339 -7.50 -15.36 -18.91
N THR A 340 -6.98 -14.32 -18.27
CA THR A 340 -6.91 -14.24 -16.80
C THR A 340 -8.30 -14.12 -16.17
N ARG A 341 -9.23 -13.38 -16.77
CA ARG A 341 -10.62 -13.28 -16.31
C ARG A 341 -11.33 -14.63 -16.37
N THR A 342 -11.19 -15.35 -17.47
CA THR A 342 -11.83 -16.67 -17.63
C THR A 342 -11.34 -17.64 -16.54
N ALA A 343 -10.04 -17.68 -16.27
CA ALA A 343 -9.47 -18.52 -15.21
C ALA A 343 -10.02 -18.17 -13.82
N THR A 344 -10.12 -16.89 -13.48
CA THR A 344 -10.66 -16.45 -12.18
C THR A 344 -12.14 -16.80 -12.01
N THR A 345 -12.93 -16.68 -13.07
CA THR A 345 -14.36 -17.04 -13.04
C THR A 345 -14.54 -18.54 -12.83
N THR A 346 -13.74 -19.38 -13.48
CA THR A 346 -13.79 -20.83 -13.34
C THR A 346 -13.44 -21.29 -11.91
N ILE A 347 -12.41 -20.69 -11.29
CA ILE A 347 -12.02 -21.02 -9.90
C ILE A 347 -13.14 -20.63 -8.93
N SER A 348 -13.73 -19.45 -9.07
CA SER A 348 -14.80 -19.00 -8.18
C SER A 348 -16.08 -19.83 -8.31
N LEU A 349 -16.38 -20.40 -9.47
CA LEU A 349 -17.49 -21.32 -9.66
C LEU A 349 -17.21 -22.68 -8.98
N HIS A 350 -15.99 -23.21 -9.11
CA HIS A 350 -15.60 -24.45 -8.44
C HIS A 350 -15.56 -24.35 -6.91
N GLU A 351 -15.16 -23.19 -6.37
CA GLU A 351 -15.19 -22.93 -4.93
C GLU A 351 -16.63 -22.82 -4.40
N ARG A 352 -17.54 -22.20 -5.15
CA ARG A 352 -18.97 -22.16 -4.80
C ARG A 352 -19.60 -23.53 -4.83
N GLU A 353 -19.34 -24.33 -5.86
CA GLU A 353 -19.84 -25.70 -5.96
C GLU A 353 -19.33 -26.61 -4.83
N ARG A 354 -18.08 -26.38 -4.35
CA ARG A 354 -17.54 -27.10 -3.18
C ARG A 354 -18.17 -26.64 -1.87
N SER A 355 -18.46 -25.36 -1.70
CA SER A 355 -19.13 -24.85 -0.51
C SER A 355 -20.58 -25.32 -0.44
N ASP A 356 -21.30 -25.34 -1.56
CA ASP A 356 -22.69 -25.81 -1.63
C ASP A 356 -22.79 -27.33 -1.40
N ASN A 357 -21.84 -28.11 -1.89
CA ASN A 357 -21.75 -29.55 -1.60
C ASN A 357 -21.41 -29.84 -0.11
N HIS A 358 -20.63 -28.98 0.56
CA HIS A 358 -20.36 -29.13 2.00
C HIS A 358 -21.60 -28.81 2.86
N TYR A 359 -22.42 -27.84 2.43
CA TYR A 359 -23.69 -27.53 3.10
C TYR A 359 -24.75 -28.65 2.92
N HIS A 360 -24.74 -29.37 1.80
CA HIS A 360 -25.65 -30.50 1.59
C HIS A 360 -25.23 -31.77 2.37
N TYR A 361 -23.95 -32.00 2.62
CA TYR A 361 -23.50 -33.16 3.42
C TYR A 361 -23.69 -32.97 4.93
N SER A 362 -23.58 -31.74 5.45
CA SER A 362 -23.78 -31.48 6.89
C SER A 362 -25.25 -31.50 7.36
N ASN A 363 -26.20 -31.46 6.44
CA ASN A 363 -27.64 -31.52 6.76
C ASN A 363 -28.25 -32.95 6.69
N GLN A 364 -27.46 -33.98 6.33
CA GLN A 364 -27.93 -35.37 6.31
C GLN A 364 -27.51 -36.21 7.51
N GLU A 365 -26.66 -35.74 8.43
CA GLU A 365 -26.26 -36.47 9.64
C GLU A 365 -26.87 -35.86 10.91
N GLY A 366 -28.17 -35.80 11.00
CA GLY A 366 -28.91 -35.26 12.15
C GLY A 366 -30.17 -35.99 12.51
N VAL A 367 -30.13 -37.38 12.49
CA VAL A 367 -31.21 -38.17 13.09
C VAL A 367 -30.62 -39.06 14.16
N PHE A 368 -30.68 -38.61 15.43
CA PHE A 368 -30.44 -39.46 16.59
C PHE A 368 -31.69 -40.26 16.90
N PRO A 369 -31.61 -41.59 17.14
CA PRO A 369 -32.74 -42.38 17.63
C PRO A 369 -32.98 -42.07 19.09
N PRO A 370 -34.24 -42.20 19.61
CA PRO A 370 -34.59 -41.92 20.98
C PRO A 370 -34.01 -42.96 21.94
N ALA A 371 -33.46 -42.47 23.05
CA ALA A 371 -33.00 -43.27 24.15
C ALA A 371 -34.17 -44.05 24.83
N ARG A 372 -33.94 -45.32 25.08
CA ARG A 372 -34.74 -46.14 26.00
C ARG A 372 -34.20 -46.02 27.41
#